data_5cefd321d1b17f05e26ced44b84bfe8a
#
_entry.id   5cefd321d1b17f05e26ced44b84bfe8a
#
_cell.length_a   1.000
_cell.length_b   1.000
_cell.length_c   1.000
_cell.angle_alpha   90.00
_cell.angle_beta   90.00
_cell.angle_gamma   90.00
#
_symmetry.space_group_name_H-M   'P 1'
#
loop_
_entity.id
_entity.type
_entity.pdbx_description
1 polymer ?
#
loop_
_entity_poly.entity_id
_entity_poly.type
_entity_poly.pdbx_seq_one_letter_code
_entity_poly.pdbx_strand_id
1 'polypeptide(L)'
;RASGVGTTTILMAFAARLGYEVTDVVPLSFNADKGEWEAASTETKSRSVRLSLQKAGRKATLDYVSLDLSDGALKAGEAHTAWIKRMAAQPVLLKAASHLLQQGNFTVLRDALVAAAPIVVQDETGLDYKELSKIGPVRLYGKFSQAHPLFTKTTQPTLAAAYRAEKSPGDLPFAFSYLK
;
A
#
# COMPACT_ATOMS: atom_id res chain seq x y z
N ARG A 1 -15.17 4.19 16.73
CA ARG A 1 -14.79 5.14 15.65
C ARG A 1 -13.32 5.47 15.87
N ALA A 2 -12.43 4.71 15.20
CA ALA A 2 -11.01 4.95 15.32
C ALA A 2 -10.68 6.33 14.74
N SER A 3 -10.35 7.25 15.61
CA SER A 3 -9.69 8.50 15.24
C SER A 3 -8.31 8.14 14.67
N GLY A 4 -7.78 8.90 13.73
CA GLY A 4 -6.43 8.70 13.18
C GLY A 4 -5.31 8.67 14.23
N VAL A 5 -5.61 9.04 15.47
CA VAL A 5 -4.74 8.96 16.65
C VAL A 5 -4.20 7.54 16.88
N GLY A 6 -5.01 6.49 16.72
CA GLY A 6 -4.55 5.11 16.96
C GLY A 6 -3.50 4.66 15.95
N THR A 7 -3.69 4.97 14.66
CA THR A 7 -2.72 4.61 13.61
C THR A 7 -1.42 5.40 13.76
N THR A 8 -1.49 6.69 14.07
CA THR A 8 -0.31 7.54 14.31
C THR A 8 0.55 6.97 15.43
N THR A 9 -0.04 6.59 16.56
CA THR A 9 0.69 5.99 17.69
C THR A 9 1.40 4.69 17.28
N ILE A 10 0.74 3.84 16.51
CA ILE A 10 1.34 2.60 15.99
C ILE A 10 2.53 2.91 15.07
N LEU A 11 2.39 3.86 14.15
CA LEU A 11 3.47 4.27 13.25
C LEU A 11 4.68 4.83 14.02
N MET A 12 4.44 5.65 15.05
CA MET A 12 5.49 6.18 15.93
C MET A 12 6.21 5.05 16.67
N ALA A 13 5.48 4.06 17.21
CA ALA A 13 6.06 2.91 17.88
C ALA A 13 6.94 2.08 16.93
N PHE A 14 6.51 1.86 15.68
CA PHE A 14 7.31 1.17 14.67
C PHE A 14 8.54 1.98 14.27
N ALA A 15 8.42 3.30 14.09
CA ALA A 15 9.56 4.17 13.80
C ALA A 15 10.61 4.09 14.91
N ALA A 16 10.18 4.21 16.18
CA ALA A 16 11.06 4.07 17.34
C ALA A 16 11.73 2.70 17.41
N ARG A 17 10.99 1.61 17.16
CA ARG A 17 11.54 0.24 17.13
C ARG A 17 12.60 0.06 16.03
N LEU A 18 12.47 0.77 14.92
CA LEU A 18 13.45 0.78 13.84
C LEU A 18 14.63 1.73 14.10
N GLY A 19 14.66 2.38 15.27
CA GLY A 19 15.72 3.31 15.68
C GLY A 19 15.58 4.71 15.09
N TYR A 20 14.38 5.09 14.63
CA TYR A 20 14.11 6.46 14.25
C TYR A 20 13.59 7.26 15.44
N GLU A 21 14.05 8.49 15.56
CA GLU A 21 13.43 9.53 16.38
C GLU A 21 12.33 10.20 15.56
N VAL A 22 11.15 10.37 16.15
CA VAL A 22 10.06 11.18 15.59
C VAL A 22 10.25 12.60 16.08
N THR A 23 10.66 13.50 15.19
CA THR A 23 10.98 14.89 15.55
C THR A 23 9.80 15.83 15.39
N ASP A 24 8.79 15.45 14.59
CA ASP A 24 7.58 16.25 14.39
C ASP A 24 6.41 15.40 13.90
N VAL A 25 5.17 15.83 14.18
CA VAL A 25 3.92 15.20 13.74
C VAL A 25 2.96 16.28 13.26
N VAL A 26 2.72 16.32 11.97
CA VAL A 26 1.91 17.35 11.32
C VAL A 26 0.65 16.72 10.70
N PRO A 27 -0.57 17.16 11.07
CA PRO A 27 -1.78 16.78 10.35
C PRO A 27 -1.70 17.20 8.88
N LEU A 28 -2.25 16.38 7.96
CA LEU A 28 -2.26 16.65 6.53
C LEU A 28 -3.68 16.87 6.02
N SER A 29 -3.85 17.78 5.08
CA SER A 29 -5.04 17.93 4.25
C SER A 29 -4.66 17.87 2.78
N PHE A 30 -5.59 17.39 1.94
CA PHE A 30 -5.36 17.34 0.50
C PHE A 30 -5.70 18.69 -0.14
N ASN A 31 -4.74 19.29 -0.81
CA ASN A 31 -4.94 20.47 -1.62
C ASN A 31 -5.29 20.04 -3.05
N ALA A 32 -6.55 20.19 -3.45
CA ALA A 32 -7.02 19.74 -4.76
C ALA A 32 -6.43 20.55 -5.92
N ASP A 33 -6.15 21.83 -5.73
CA ASP A 33 -5.59 22.70 -6.76
C ASP A 33 -4.15 22.32 -7.10
N LYS A 34 -3.37 21.92 -6.09
CA LYS A 34 -2.00 21.44 -6.25
C LYS A 34 -1.93 19.92 -6.47
N GLY A 35 -2.97 19.19 -6.11
CA GLY A 35 -3.00 17.74 -6.16
C GLY A 35 -2.04 17.10 -5.15
N GLU A 36 -1.81 17.71 -3.98
CA GLU A 36 -0.81 17.28 -2.99
C GLU A 36 -1.35 17.33 -1.57
N TRP A 37 -0.69 16.55 -0.67
CA TRP A 37 -0.95 16.58 0.77
C TRP A 37 -0.05 17.61 1.43
N GLU A 38 -0.67 18.59 2.08
CA GLU A 38 0.00 19.71 2.76
C GLU A 38 -0.35 19.73 4.25
N ALA A 39 0.41 20.47 5.04
CA ALA A 39 0.09 20.70 6.44
C ALA A 39 -1.34 21.28 6.56
N ALA A 40 -2.17 20.60 7.35
CA ALA A 40 -3.53 21.04 7.59
C ALA A 40 -3.54 22.29 8.48
N SER A 41 -4.54 23.16 8.31
CA SER A 41 -4.80 24.22 9.28
C SER A 41 -5.19 23.61 10.64
N THR A 42 -4.98 24.36 11.72
CA THR A 42 -5.28 23.91 13.10
C THR A 42 -6.76 23.55 13.32
N GLU A 43 -7.65 24.04 12.47
CA GLU A 43 -9.10 23.79 12.54
C GLU A 43 -9.52 22.52 11.79
N THR A 44 -8.64 21.96 10.96
CA THR A 44 -8.98 20.80 10.11
C THR A 44 -8.87 19.50 10.91
N LYS A 45 -9.97 18.78 11.06
CA LYS A 45 -9.97 17.41 11.59
C LYS A 45 -9.43 16.43 10.54
N SER A 46 -8.13 16.34 10.45
CA SER A 46 -7.49 15.38 9.53
C SER A 46 -7.31 14.00 10.18
N ARG A 47 -7.41 12.96 9.33
CA ARG A 47 -7.02 11.58 9.67
C ARG A 47 -5.67 11.20 9.06
N SER A 48 -5.09 12.09 8.26
CA SER A 48 -3.80 11.92 7.61
C SER A 48 -2.74 12.71 8.35
N VAL A 49 -1.53 12.17 8.45
CA VAL A 49 -0.45 12.82 9.20
C VAL A 49 0.88 12.61 8.49
N ARG A 50 1.79 13.57 8.64
CA ARG A 50 3.21 13.47 8.30
C ARG A 50 4.02 13.32 9.56
N LEU A 51 4.87 12.32 9.61
CA LEU A 51 5.90 12.16 10.63
C LEU A 51 7.24 12.62 10.06
N SER A 52 7.90 13.54 10.73
CA SER A 52 9.31 13.85 10.49
C SER A 52 10.17 12.90 11.30
N LEU A 53 11.08 12.21 10.63
CA LEU A 53 11.89 11.14 11.19
C LEU A 53 13.36 11.49 11.08
N GLN A 54 14.16 11.10 12.10
CA GLN A 54 15.61 11.22 12.08
C GLN A 54 16.28 9.94 12.58
N LYS A 55 17.34 9.49 11.88
CA LYS A 55 18.18 8.37 12.30
C LYS A 55 19.61 8.57 11.82
N ALA A 56 20.57 8.51 12.73
CA ALA A 56 22.01 8.65 12.42
C ALA A 56 22.31 9.89 11.52
N GLY A 57 21.72 11.03 11.85
CA GLY A 57 21.89 12.29 11.11
C GLY A 57 21.09 12.38 9.79
N ARG A 58 20.44 11.32 9.35
CA ARG A 58 19.59 11.31 8.14
C ARG A 58 18.16 11.68 8.51
N LYS A 59 17.57 12.57 7.72
CA LYS A 59 16.15 12.97 7.83
C LYS A 59 15.32 12.20 6.80
N ALA A 60 14.11 11.83 7.19
CA ALA A 60 13.09 11.23 6.32
C ALA A 60 11.70 11.71 6.71
N THR A 61 10.75 11.55 5.83
CA THR A 61 9.32 11.79 6.14
C THR A 61 8.51 10.52 5.87
N LEU A 62 7.48 10.30 6.68
CA LEU A 62 6.50 9.25 6.49
C LEU A 62 5.12 9.89 6.50
N ASP A 63 4.43 9.85 5.37
CA ASP A 63 3.05 10.32 5.26
C ASP A 63 2.09 9.14 5.40
N TYR A 64 1.25 9.19 6.41
CA TYR A 64 0.07 8.34 6.51
C TYR A 64 -1.12 9.09 5.91
N VAL A 65 -1.72 8.50 4.90
CA VAL A 65 -2.86 9.08 4.18
C VAL A 65 -4.08 8.20 4.37
N SER A 66 -5.15 8.76 4.95
CA SER A 66 -6.45 8.13 5.08
C SER A 66 -7.35 8.58 3.94
N LEU A 67 -7.53 7.73 2.93
CA LEU A 67 -8.29 8.02 1.72
C LEU A 67 -9.19 6.84 1.38
N ASP A 68 -10.41 7.11 0.91
CA ASP A 68 -11.26 6.10 0.29
C ASP A 68 -10.73 5.83 -1.13
N LEU A 69 -10.26 4.59 -1.34
CA LEU A 69 -9.67 4.14 -2.60
C LEU A 69 -10.66 3.42 -3.51
N SER A 70 -11.96 3.41 -3.14
CA SER A 70 -13.00 2.82 -3.98
C SER A 70 -13.17 3.57 -5.30
N ASP A 71 -13.60 2.86 -6.32
CA ASP A 71 -13.87 3.44 -7.65
C ASP A 71 -14.87 4.61 -7.59
N GLY A 72 -15.87 4.53 -6.71
CA GLY A 72 -16.83 5.61 -6.52
C GLY A 72 -16.17 6.89 -6.02
N ALA A 73 -15.32 6.79 -5.02
CA ALA A 73 -14.62 7.95 -4.46
C ALA A 73 -13.57 8.51 -5.44
N LEU A 74 -12.80 7.64 -6.09
CA LEU A 74 -11.76 8.08 -7.02
C LEU A 74 -12.35 8.70 -8.29
N LYS A 75 -13.43 8.15 -8.85
CA LYS A 75 -14.11 8.73 -10.03
C LYS A 75 -14.77 10.06 -9.74
N ALA A 76 -15.22 10.31 -8.51
CA ALA A 76 -15.77 11.59 -8.08
C ALA A 76 -14.70 12.64 -7.75
N GLY A 77 -13.43 12.24 -7.54
CA GLY A 77 -12.34 13.12 -7.12
C GLY A 77 -11.16 13.08 -8.11
N GLU A 78 -11.24 13.87 -9.20
CA GLU A 78 -10.19 13.88 -10.24
C GLU A 78 -8.79 14.16 -9.70
N ALA A 79 -8.65 15.12 -8.78
CA ALA A 79 -7.36 15.46 -8.18
C ALA A 79 -6.77 14.31 -7.34
N HIS A 80 -7.61 13.58 -6.58
CA HIS A 80 -7.17 12.38 -5.87
C HIS A 80 -6.75 11.27 -6.83
N THR A 81 -7.48 11.09 -7.92
CA THR A 81 -7.15 10.10 -8.95
C THR A 81 -5.83 10.43 -9.64
N ALA A 82 -5.58 11.70 -9.95
CA ALA A 82 -4.31 12.14 -10.50
C ALA A 82 -3.14 11.90 -9.52
N TRP A 83 -3.35 12.17 -8.23
CA TRP A 83 -2.37 11.87 -7.19
C TRP A 83 -2.08 10.38 -7.09
N ILE A 84 -3.12 9.52 -7.06
CA ILE A 84 -2.97 8.06 -7.03
C ILE A 84 -2.16 7.56 -8.23
N LYS A 85 -2.42 8.08 -9.44
CA LYS A 85 -1.64 7.70 -10.64
C LYS A 85 -0.17 8.08 -10.53
N ARG A 86 0.15 9.24 -9.94
CA ARG A 86 1.54 9.62 -9.68
C ARG A 86 2.20 8.71 -8.64
N MET A 87 1.48 8.35 -7.56
CA MET A 87 2.00 7.43 -6.54
C MET A 87 2.19 6.01 -7.10
N ALA A 88 1.29 5.56 -7.97
CA ALA A 88 1.42 4.27 -8.64
C ALA A 88 2.68 4.15 -9.51
N ALA A 89 3.22 5.27 -10.00
CA ALA A 89 4.47 5.32 -10.75
C ALA A 89 5.75 5.22 -9.88
N GLN A 90 5.60 5.05 -8.57
CA GLN A 90 6.71 4.80 -7.63
C GLN A 90 6.82 3.32 -7.31
N PRO A 91 7.93 2.85 -6.70
CA PRO A 91 7.99 1.51 -6.11
C PRO A 91 6.88 1.31 -5.08
N VAL A 92 6.14 0.21 -5.19
CA VAL A 92 4.94 -0.05 -4.39
C VAL A 92 5.12 -1.28 -3.52
N LEU A 93 4.78 -1.16 -2.24
CA LEU A 93 4.64 -2.28 -1.32
C LEU A 93 3.15 -2.46 -0.96
N LEU A 94 2.58 -3.61 -1.32
CA LEU A 94 1.22 -4.00 -0.99
C LEU A 94 1.26 -5.06 0.12
N LYS A 95 1.13 -4.62 1.36
CA LYS A 95 1.11 -5.49 2.52
C LYS A 95 -0.16 -5.29 3.33
N ALA A 96 -0.77 -6.41 3.73
CA ALA A 96 -2.05 -6.41 4.44
C ALA A 96 -3.14 -5.59 3.70
N ALA A 97 -3.15 -5.67 2.36
CA ALA A 97 -4.09 -4.95 1.50
C ALA A 97 -5.51 -5.52 1.55
N SER A 98 -5.77 -6.53 2.39
CA SER A 98 -7.08 -7.13 2.64
C SER A 98 -7.82 -7.57 1.37
N HIS A 99 -7.09 -7.94 0.33
CA HIS A 99 -7.61 -8.36 -0.98
C HIS A 99 -8.48 -7.28 -1.68
N LEU A 100 -8.38 -6.01 -1.29
CA LEU A 100 -9.18 -4.94 -1.91
C LEU A 100 -8.94 -4.84 -3.41
N LEU A 101 -7.69 -4.97 -3.85
CA LEU A 101 -7.32 -4.88 -5.27
C LEU A 101 -7.84 -6.04 -6.13
N GLN A 102 -8.37 -7.09 -5.50
CA GLN A 102 -9.00 -8.23 -6.20
C GLN A 102 -10.52 -8.04 -6.37
N GLN A 103 -11.09 -7.00 -5.75
CA GLN A 103 -12.53 -6.70 -5.80
C GLN A 103 -12.87 -5.79 -6.97
N GLY A 104 -14.11 -5.89 -7.46
CA GLY A 104 -14.59 -5.17 -8.64
C GLY A 104 -14.78 -3.67 -8.47
N ASN A 105 -14.75 -3.17 -7.23
CA ASN A 105 -14.93 -1.75 -6.90
C ASN A 105 -13.62 -0.99 -6.57
N PHE A 106 -12.47 -1.58 -6.92
CA PHE A 106 -11.13 -0.98 -6.78
C PHE A 106 -10.35 -1.03 -8.10
N THR A 107 -11.07 -0.94 -9.22
CA THR A 107 -10.47 -1.06 -10.56
C THR A 107 -9.56 0.10 -10.90
N VAL A 108 -9.93 1.33 -10.53
CA VAL A 108 -9.14 2.53 -10.82
C VAL A 108 -7.74 2.43 -10.20
N LEU A 109 -7.66 2.03 -8.93
CA LEU A 109 -6.37 1.85 -8.24
C LEU A 109 -5.57 0.69 -8.84
N ARG A 110 -6.23 -0.46 -9.06
CA ARG A 110 -5.60 -1.63 -9.66
C ARG A 110 -4.99 -1.31 -11.02
N ASP A 111 -5.77 -0.69 -11.90
CA ASP A 111 -5.35 -0.37 -13.26
C ASP A 111 -4.21 0.66 -13.26
N ALA A 112 -4.23 1.63 -12.36
CA ALA A 112 -3.13 2.57 -12.19
C ALA A 112 -1.83 1.86 -11.77
N LEU A 113 -1.89 0.92 -10.83
CA LEU A 113 -0.72 0.13 -10.40
C LEU A 113 -0.19 -0.75 -11.54
N VAL A 114 -1.07 -1.47 -12.23
CA VAL A 114 -0.69 -2.35 -13.35
C VAL A 114 -0.07 -1.56 -14.50
N ALA A 115 -0.57 -0.35 -14.77
CA ALA A 115 -0.08 0.48 -15.86
C ALA A 115 1.25 1.20 -15.56
N ALA A 116 1.52 1.56 -14.32
CA ALA A 116 2.58 2.52 -14.00
C ALA A 116 3.64 2.02 -13.01
N ALA A 117 3.37 1.01 -12.19
CA ALA A 117 4.29 0.61 -11.13
C ALA A 117 5.59 0.00 -11.69
N PRO A 118 6.77 0.59 -11.41
CA PRO A 118 8.04 0.04 -11.87
C PRO A 118 8.45 -1.20 -11.08
N ILE A 119 8.04 -1.28 -9.84
CA ILE A 119 8.29 -2.40 -8.92
C ILE A 119 7.07 -2.57 -8.03
N VAL A 120 6.58 -3.81 -7.93
CA VAL A 120 5.55 -4.18 -6.95
C VAL A 120 6.10 -5.29 -6.08
N VAL A 121 6.09 -5.05 -4.77
CA VAL A 121 6.43 -6.02 -3.75
C VAL A 121 5.17 -6.28 -2.93
N GLN A 122 4.72 -7.52 -2.79
CA GLN A 122 3.45 -7.78 -2.12
C GLN A 122 3.36 -9.12 -1.40
N ASP A 123 2.50 -9.17 -0.38
CA ASP A 123 1.96 -10.44 0.13
C ASP A 123 0.74 -10.89 -0.68
N GLU A 124 0.12 -12.00 -0.30
CA GLU A 124 -1.05 -12.58 -1.00
C GLU A 124 -2.28 -11.67 -0.99
N THR A 125 -2.30 -10.64 -0.15
CA THR A 125 -3.45 -9.73 -0.03
C THR A 125 -3.45 -8.60 -1.06
N GLY A 126 -2.38 -8.46 -1.83
CA GLY A 126 -2.23 -7.43 -2.87
C GLY A 126 -3.00 -7.71 -4.16
N LEU A 127 -2.39 -7.42 -5.29
CA LEU A 127 -2.92 -7.73 -6.62
C LEU A 127 -3.08 -9.25 -6.79
N ASP A 128 -4.12 -9.67 -7.52
CA ASP A 128 -4.19 -11.04 -8.00
C ASP A 128 -2.93 -11.38 -8.81
N TYR A 129 -2.42 -12.61 -8.69
CA TYR A 129 -1.21 -13.04 -9.40
C TYR A 129 -1.33 -12.85 -10.91
N LYS A 130 -2.52 -13.07 -11.46
CA LYS A 130 -2.80 -12.85 -12.88
C LYS A 130 -2.64 -11.37 -13.27
N GLU A 131 -3.02 -10.44 -12.41
CA GLU A 131 -2.82 -9.02 -12.67
C GLU A 131 -1.37 -8.61 -12.48
N LEU A 132 -0.72 -9.09 -11.43
CA LEU A 132 0.70 -8.84 -11.19
C LEU A 132 1.57 -9.34 -12.37
N SER A 133 1.29 -10.51 -12.90
CA SER A 133 2.03 -11.10 -14.02
C SER A 133 1.88 -10.34 -15.35
N LYS A 134 0.91 -9.44 -15.47
CA LYS A 134 0.80 -8.54 -16.64
C LYS A 134 1.82 -7.41 -16.63
N ILE A 135 2.33 -7.04 -15.45
CA ILE A 135 3.34 -5.98 -15.31
C ILE A 135 4.70 -6.51 -15.78
N GLY A 136 5.02 -7.78 -15.47
CA GLY A 136 6.27 -8.42 -15.88
C GLY A 136 6.51 -9.75 -15.16
N PRO A 137 7.73 -10.30 -15.22
CA PRO A 137 8.08 -11.56 -14.58
C PRO A 137 8.02 -11.46 -13.05
N VAL A 138 7.32 -12.37 -12.42
CA VAL A 138 7.14 -12.42 -10.96
C VAL A 138 8.10 -13.43 -10.35
N ARG A 139 8.78 -13.04 -9.27
CA ARG A 139 9.57 -13.94 -8.42
C ARG A 139 8.76 -14.28 -7.18
N LEU A 140 8.75 -15.55 -6.80
CA LEU A 140 8.03 -16.06 -5.64
C LEU A 140 8.99 -16.34 -4.47
N TYR A 141 8.53 -16.08 -3.27
CA TYR A 141 9.25 -16.31 -2.02
C TYR A 141 8.35 -16.96 -1.00
N GLY A 142 8.92 -17.77 -0.12
CA GLY A 142 8.20 -18.45 0.95
C GLY A 142 7.28 -19.57 0.47
N LYS A 143 6.22 -19.82 1.21
CA LYS A 143 5.24 -20.88 0.91
C LYS A 143 3.83 -20.30 0.93
N PHE A 144 3.05 -20.64 -0.07
CA PHE A 144 1.64 -20.29 -0.14
C PHE A 144 0.82 -21.48 -0.58
N SER A 145 -0.23 -21.82 0.17
CA SER A 145 -1.17 -22.91 -0.16
C SER A 145 -2.59 -22.38 -0.37
N GLN A 146 -3.02 -21.45 0.46
CA GLN A 146 -4.36 -20.85 0.42
C GLN A 146 -4.37 -19.49 1.11
N ALA A 147 -5.35 -18.66 0.77
CA ALA A 147 -5.58 -17.40 1.47
C ALA A 147 -5.96 -17.62 2.93
N HIS A 148 -5.73 -16.62 3.77
CA HIS A 148 -6.08 -16.67 5.18
C HIS A 148 -7.60 -16.95 5.37
N PRO A 149 -8.03 -17.78 6.32
CA PRO A 149 -9.44 -18.17 6.51
C PRO A 149 -10.43 -17.02 6.67
N LEU A 150 -10.00 -15.87 7.17
CA LEU A 150 -10.85 -14.66 7.26
C LEU A 150 -11.24 -14.09 5.87
N PHE A 151 -10.55 -14.47 4.81
CA PHE A 151 -10.76 -14.01 3.44
C PHE A 151 -11.23 -15.14 2.52
N THR A 152 -12.09 -16.02 3.02
CA THR A 152 -12.56 -17.21 2.31
C THR A 152 -13.23 -16.94 0.94
N LYS A 153 -13.69 -15.72 0.70
CA LYS A 153 -14.26 -15.31 -0.60
C LYS A 153 -13.21 -14.92 -1.64
N THR A 154 -11.97 -14.73 -1.21
CA THR A 154 -10.86 -14.36 -2.08
C THR A 154 -9.93 -15.56 -2.23
N THR A 155 -10.19 -16.39 -3.21
CA THR A 155 -9.27 -17.45 -3.58
C THR A 155 -8.29 -16.94 -4.60
N GLN A 156 -7.02 -17.34 -4.50
CA GLN A 156 -6.01 -17.08 -5.52
C GLN A 156 -5.52 -18.39 -6.16
N PRO A 157 -6.34 -19.04 -6.99
CA PRO A 157 -5.97 -20.34 -7.60
C PRO A 157 -4.75 -20.19 -8.51
N THR A 158 -4.59 -19.06 -9.18
CA THR A 158 -3.44 -18.76 -10.03
C THR A 158 -2.14 -18.62 -9.23
N LEU A 159 -2.18 -17.95 -8.07
CA LEU A 159 -1.03 -17.84 -7.16
C LEU A 159 -0.68 -19.21 -6.57
N ALA A 160 -1.67 -19.96 -6.09
CA ALA A 160 -1.45 -21.31 -5.56
C ALA A 160 -0.87 -22.26 -6.63
N ALA A 161 -1.31 -22.17 -7.88
CA ALA A 161 -0.74 -22.92 -8.98
C ALA A 161 0.70 -22.53 -9.28
N ALA A 162 1.01 -21.21 -9.26
CA ALA A 162 2.36 -20.71 -9.45
C ALA A 162 3.32 -21.24 -8.38
N TYR A 163 2.93 -21.21 -7.09
CA TYR A 163 3.75 -21.78 -6.01
C TYR A 163 3.93 -23.29 -6.12
N ARG A 164 2.94 -24.04 -6.63
CA ARG A 164 3.11 -25.49 -6.89
C ARG A 164 4.05 -25.78 -8.04
N ALA A 165 4.11 -24.91 -9.02
CA ALA A 165 4.98 -25.04 -10.18
C ALA A 165 6.42 -24.57 -9.92
N GLU A 166 6.61 -23.67 -8.95
CA GLU A 166 7.92 -23.10 -8.61
C GLU A 166 8.80 -24.13 -7.89
N LYS A 167 9.94 -24.45 -8.49
CA LYS A 167 10.86 -25.46 -7.96
C LYS A 167 11.76 -24.94 -6.84
N SER A 168 11.99 -23.64 -6.81
CA SER A 168 12.93 -23.00 -5.88
C SER A 168 12.44 -21.60 -5.52
N PRO A 169 11.32 -21.48 -4.79
CA PRO A 169 10.91 -20.18 -4.26
C PRO A 169 11.99 -19.66 -3.30
N GLY A 170 12.23 -18.36 -3.31
CA GLY A 170 13.18 -17.74 -2.38
C GLY A 170 12.81 -18.04 -0.92
N ASP A 171 13.79 -18.13 -0.03
CA ASP A 171 13.56 -18.52 1.37
C ASP A 171 13.02 -17.33 2.19
N LEU A 172 11.74 -17.40 2.51
CA LEU A 172 11.07 -16.48 3.45
C LEU A 172 10.02 -17.25 4.27
N PRO A 173 9.77 -16.84 5.52
CA PRO A 173 8.80 -17.52 6.39
C PRO A 173 7.33 -17.32 5.97
N PHE A 174 7.05 -16.48 4.98
CA PHE A 174 5.71 -16.18 4.46
C PHE A 174 5.74 -16.02 2.95
N ALA A 175 4.57 -16.20 2.33
CA ALA A 175 4.43 -16.01 0.89
C ALA A 175 4.60 -14.54 0.51
N PHE A 176 5.40 -14.31 -0.50
CA PHE A 176 5.73 -12.97 -0.98
C PHE A 176 6.02 -13.01 -2.48
N SER A 177 5.49 -12.10 -3.24
CA SER A 177 5.81 -11.97 -4.65
C SER A 177 6.48 -10.63 -4.91
N TYR A 178 7.44 -10.66 -5.81
CA TYR A 178 8.24 -9.52 -6.20
C TYR A 178 8.27 -9.43 -7.72
N LEU A 179 8.04 -8.24 -8.21
CA LEU A 179 8.16 -7.89 -9.60
C LEU A 179 9.19 -6.77 -9.75
N LYS A 180 10.06 -6.92 -10.72
CA LYS A 180 10.98 -5.88 -11.14
C LYS A 180 10.63 -5.41 -12.53
#